data_0c7b7303f2ebf99e8c941ed1fbe5d4cc
#
_entry.id   0c7b7303f2ebf99e8c941ed1fbe5d4cc
#
_cell.length_a   1.000
_cell.length_b   1.000
_cell.length_c   1.000
_cell.angle_alpha   90.00
_cell.angle_beta   90.00
_cell.angle_gamma   90.00
#
_symmetry.space_group_name_H-M   'P 1'
#
loop_
_entity.id
_entity.type
_entity.pdbx_description
1 polymer ?
#
loop_
_entity_poly.entity_id
_entity_poly.type
_entity_poly.pdbx_seq_one_letter_code
_entity_poly.pdbx_strand_id
1 'polypeptide(L)'
;MKILYYTWNETMAYDIEETLDIEGHDVVKVSYPISSYVADKGFNDYIVRILDKDNFDCIFTMNYIPALAKISFLRKIKYIAWISDSPNYTTYSEMIHSPYNYIFHFDKKEVENLRSTGAKNIFHMPLAVNTKRVTKQIETSKIQKNKYKADVSFLGSLYSDRDFFDKISGINDYQKGFVDAVIKAQLLFQGCDLIEEALPKSFIESVLKLVDFNMDSEIKLSDEKILLDLIRKSYIN
;
A
#
# COMPACT_ATOMS: atom_id res chain seq x y z
N MET A 1 -25.48 6.80 0.34
CA MET A 1 -24.95 6.18 -0.89
C MET A 1 -24.99 4.68 -0.73
N LYS A 2 -25.12 3.94 -1.85
CA LYS A 2 -24.92 2.50 -1.86
C LYS A 2 -23.50 2.15 -2.28
N ILE A 3 -22.77 1.51 -1.39
CA ILE A 3 -21.33 1.28 -1.51
C ILE A 3 -21.05 -0.22 -1.63
N LEU A 4 -20.32 -0.64 -2.67
CA LEU A 4 -19.72 -1.97 -2.70
C LEU A 4 -18.36 -1.88 -2.00
N TYR A 5 -18.26 -2.40 -0.78
CA TYR A 5 -17.02 -2.42 -0.01
C TYR A 5 -16.33 -3.78 -0.19
N TYR A 6 -15.23 -3.78 -0.96
CA TYR A 6 -14.34 -4.93 -1.03
C TYR A 6 -13.33 -4.89 0.13
N THR A 7 -13.35 -5.91 0.97
CA THR A 7 -12.41 -6.10 2.08
C THR A 7 -11.57 -7.35 1.89
N TRP A 8 -10.29 -7.24 2.23
CA TRP A 8 -9.36 -8.36 2.33
C TRP A 8 -9.02 -8.70 3.79
N ASN A 9 -9.89 -8.28 4.74
CA ASN A 9 -9.76 -8.40 6.19
C ASN A 9 -8.61 -7.54 6.75
N GLU A 10 -8.42 -6.37 6.21
CA GLU A 10 -7.49 -5.37 6.71
C GLU A 10 -7.82 -4.96 8.15
N THR A 11 -6.80 -4.55 8.89
CA THR A 11 -6.91 -4.23 10.32
C THR A 11 -7.98 -3.15 10.62
N MET A 12 -8.22 -2.25 9.67
CA MET A 12 -9.17 -1.14 9.81
C MET A 12 -10.59 -1.48 9.34
N ALA A 13 -10.86 -2.70 8.84
CA ALA A 13 -12.15 -3.06 8.26
C ALA A 13 -13.33 -2.77 9.19
N TYR A 14 -13.20 -3.10 10.48
CA TYR A 14 -14.24 -2.83 11.48
C TYR A 14 -14.52 -1.34 11.63
N ASP A 15 -13.48 -0.51 11.72
CA ASP A 15 -13.62 0.93 11.91
C ASP A 15 -14.24 1.62 10.68
N ILE A 16 -13.93 1.10 9.49
CA ILE A 16 -14.52 1.56 8.24
C ILE A 16 -16.01 1.22 8.20
N GLU A 17 -16.38 -0.03 8.48
CA GLU A 17 -17.77 -0.47 8.48
C GLU A 17 -18.60 0.34 9.48
N GLU A 18 -18.12 0.45 10.73
CA GLU A 18 -18.80 1.24 11.75
C GLU A 18 -19.00 2.70 11.32
N THR A 19 -17.98 3.30 10.70
CA THR A 19 -18.05 4.69 10.22
C THR A 19 -19.07 4.84 9.09
N LEU A 20 -19.03 3.96 8.10
CA LEU A 20 -19.96 4.01 6.97
C LEU A 20 -21.42 3.80 7.40
N ASP A 21 -21.66 2.94 8.39
CA ASP A 21 -22.97 2.71 8.99
C ASP A 21 -23.46 3.97 9.75
N ILE A 22 -22.60 4.57 10.59
CA ILE A 22 -22.92 5.82 11.31
C ILE A 22 -23.26 6.96 10.35
N GLU A 23 -22.57 7.05 9.23
CA GLU A 23 -22.82 8.05 8.18
C GLU A 23 -24.05 7.73 7.32
N GLY A 24 -24.76 6.64 7.60
CA GLY A 24 -26.02 6.28 6.96
C GLY A 24 -25.86 5.77 5.53
N HIS A 25 -24.76 5.09 5.23
CA HIS A 25 -24.54 4.47 3.92
C HIS A 25 -25.09 3.04 3.88
N ASP A 26 -25.64 2.66 2.73
CA ASP A 26 -26.03 1.26 2.43
C ASP A 26 -24.79 0.52 1.92
N VAL A 27 -24.20 -0.34 2.74
CA VAL A 27 -22.92 -1.00 2.47
C VAL A 27 -23.12 -2.48 2.18
N VAL A 28 -22.72 -2.90 0.99
CA VAL A 28 -22.60 -4.31 0.62
C VAL A 28 -21.13 -4.71 0.74
N LYS A 29 -20.80 -5.35 1.87
CA LYS A 29 -19.46 -5.88 2.11
C LYS A 29 -19.23 -7.17 1.37
N VAL A 30 -18.09 -7.26 0.69
CA VAL A 30 -17.68 -8.44 -0.07
C VAL A 30 -16.22 -8.76 0.18
N SER A 31 -15.90 -10.06 0.16
CA SER A 31 -14.54 -10.56 0.23
C SER A 31 -14.37 -11.73 -0.75
N TYR A 32 -13.25 -11.77 -1.42
CA TYR A 32 -12.88 -12.83 -2.35
C TYR A 32 -11.36 -12.92 -2.40
N PRO A 33 -10.76 -14.10 -2.33
CA PRO A 33 -9.31 -14.25 -2.45
C PRO A 33 -8.84 -13.80 -3.85
N ILE A 34 -7.83 -12.92 -3.88
CA ILE A 34 -7.23 -12.43 -5.11
C ILE A 34 -5.95 -13.21 -5.36
N SER A 35 -5.83 -13.80 -6.54
CA SER A 35 -4.59 -14.47 -7.01
C SER A 35 -3.67 -13.51 -7.77
N SER A 36 -4.23 -12.47 -8.40
CA SER A 36 -3.51 -11.35 -9.05
C SER A 36 -4.32 -10.08 -8.90
N TYR A 37 -3.68 -9.01 -8.46
CA TYR A 37 -4.31 -7.69 -8.32
C TYR A 37 -4.71 -7.05 -9.65
N VAL A 38 -4.22 -7.55 -10.76
CA VAL A 38 -4.40 -6.99 -12.10
C VAL A 38 -5.30 -7.87 -12.96
N ALA A 39 -5.08 -9.18 -12.98
CA ALA A 39 -5.69 -10.10 -13.93
C ALA A 39 -6.19 -11.40 -13.27
N ASP A 40 -7.19 -11.29 -12.39
CA ASP A 40 -7.86 -12.43 -11.78
C ASP A 40 -9.28 -12.59 -12.34
N LYS A 41 -9.47 -13.59 -13.22
CA LYS A 41 -10.77 -13.84 -13.85
C LYS A 41 -11.83 -14.20 -12.81
N GLY A 42 -11.51 -15.03 -11.82
CA GLY A 42 -12.46 -15.46 -10.79
C GLY A 42 -12.94 -14.29 -9.93
N PHE A 43 -11.99 -13.45 -9.51
CA PHE A 43 -12.29 -12.22 -8.80
C PHE A 43 -13.15 -11.26 -9.63
N ASN A 44 -12.76 -11.03 -10.90
CA ASN A 44 -13.49 -10.13 -11.77
C ASN A 44 -14.93 -10.61 -11.99
N ASP A 45 -15.13 -11.89 -12.29
CA ASP A 45 -16.46 -12.49 -12.50
C ASP A 45 -17.32 -12.41 -11.22
N TYR A 46 -16.69 -12.53 -10.04
CA TYR A 46 -17.38 -12.39 -8.75
C TYR A 46 -17.87 -10.97 -8.52
N ILE A 47 -17.02 -9.97 -8.68
CA ILE A 47 -17.37 -8.56 -8.49
C ILE A 47 -18.43 -8.11 -9.51
N VAL A 48 -18.26 -8.47 -10.79
CA VAL A 48 -19.20 -8.14 -11.85
C VAL A 48 -20.59 -8.70 -11.55
N ARG A 49 -20.70 -9.95 -11.09
CA ARG A 49 -21.98 -10.56 -10.70
C ARG A 49 -22.69 -9.81 -9.58
N ILE A 50 -21.96 -9.20 -8.66
CA ILE A 50 -22.56 -8.40 -7.59
C ILE A 50 -23.07 -7.07 -8.15
N LEU A 51 -22.25 -6.41 -8.96
CA LEU A 51 -22.63 -5.15 -9.61
C LEU A 51 -23.81 -5.29 -10.57
N ASP A 52 -24.03 -6.48 -11.17
CA ASP A 52 -25.17 -6.76 -12.03
C ASP A 52 -26.50 -6.95 -11.27
N LYS A 53 -26.42 -7.21 -9.96
CA LYS A 53 -27.63 -7.45 -9.14
C LYS A 53 -28.22 -6.17 -8.56
N ASP A 54 -27.44 -5.11 -8.49
CA ASP A 54 -27.84 -3.88 -7.83
C ASP A 54 -27.10 -2.66 -8.36
N ASN A 55 -27.64 -1.47 -8.11
CA ASN A 55 -27.03 -0.20 -8.51
C ASN A 55 -26.17 0.35 -7.36
N PHE A 56 -24.87 0.46 -7.58
CA PHE A 56 -23.91 1.02 -6.63
C PHE A 56 -23.47 2.41 -7.06
N ASP A 57 -23.36 3.33 -6.08
CA ASP A 57 -22.83 4.67 -6.30
C ASP A 57 -21.29 4.65 -6.44
N CYS A 58 -20.63 3.74 -5.71
CA CYS A 58 -19.19 3.55 -5.79
C CYS A 58 -18.75 2.16 -5.32
N ILE A 59 -17.51 1.82 -5.71
CA ILE A 59 -16.73 0.72 -5.13
C ILE A 59 -15.74 1.35 -4.17
N PHE A 60 -15.58 0.79 -2.98
CA PHE A 60 -14.60 1.23 -1.98
C PHE A 60 -13.68 0.08 -1.57
N THR A 61 -12.39 0.39 -1.36
CA THR A 61 -11.43 -0.56 -0.78
C THR A 61 -10.29 0.17 -0.05
N MET A 62 -9.71 -0.52 0.93
CA MET A 62 -8.39 -0.17 1.42
C MET A 62 -7.33 -0.68 0.45
N ASN A 63 -6.33 0.15 0.22
CA ASN A 63 -5.33 -0.01 -0.82
C ASN A 63 -5.91 -0.07 -2.25
N TYR A 64 -5.07 0.22 -3.21
CA TYR A 64 -5.50 0.30 -4.61
C TYR A 64 -5.41 -1.07 -5.29
N ILE A 65 -6.49 -1.46 -5.96
CA ILE A 65 -6.59 -2.73 -6.70
C ILE A 65 -6.90 -2.41 -8.17
N PRO A 66 -5.94 -2.57 -9.09
CA PRO A 66 -6.11 -2.29 -10.51
C PRO A 66 -7.29 -3.00 -11.16
N ALA A 67 -7.57 -4.25 -10.78
CA ALA A 67 -8.72 -5.00 -11.26
C ALA A 67 -10.05 -4.29 -10.95
N LEU A 68 -10.21 -3.74 -9.73
CA LEU A 68 -11.39 -2.95 -9.37
C LEU A 68 -11.45 -1.63 -10.14
N ALA A 69 -10.32 -0.97 -10.34
CA ALA A 69 -10.26 0.24 -11.15
C ALA A 69 -10.69 -0.02 -12.61
N LYS A 70 -10.29 -1.16 -13.19
CA LYS A 70 -10.69 -1.60 -14.52
C LYS A 70 -12.20 -1.89 -14.60
N ILE A 71 -12.75 -2.62 -13.63
CA ILE A 71 -14.19 -2.89 -13.55
C ILE A 71 -14.97 -1.57 -13.43
N SER A 72 -14.52 -0.70 -12.53
CA SER A 72 -15.08 0.64 -12.31
C SER A 72 -15.11 1.47 -13.59
N PHE A 73 -13.99 1.49 -14.33
CA PHE A 73 -13.88 2.18 -15.62
C PHE A 73 -14.89 1.64 -16.65
N LEU A 74 -14.98 0.31 -16.80
CA LEU A 74 -15.89 -0.34 -17.75
C LEU A 74 -17.37 -0.11 -17.40
N ARG A 75 -17.69 -0.06 -16.10
CA ARG A 75 -19.05 0.15 -15.59
C ARG A 75 -19.41 1.61 -15.37
N LYS A 76 -18.45 2.53 -15.51
CA LYS A 76 -18.61 3.96 -15.22
C LYS A 76 -19.07 4.24 -13.79
N ILE A 77 -18.62 3.44 -12.84
CA ILE A 77 -18.87 3.57 -11.40
C ILE A 77 -17.65 4.21 -10.75
N LYS A 78 -17.82 5.07 -9.75
CA LYS A 78 -16.68 5.63 -9.00
C LYS A 78 -15.95 4.53 -8.24
N TYR A 79 -14.62 4.59 -8.25
CA TYR A 79 -13.77 3.73 -7.43
C TYR A 79 -12.99 4.58 -6.43
N ILE A 80 -13.20 4.30 -5.16
CA ILE A 80 -12.56 5.01 -4.05
C ILE A 80 -11.59 4.02 -3.40
N ALA A 81 -10.31 4.37 -3.37
CA ALA A 81 -9.31 3.61 -2.63
C ALA A 81 -8.62 4.50 -1.60
N TRP A 82 -8.56 4.02 -0.35
CA TRP A 82 -7.80 4.66 0.70
C TRP A 82 -6.54 3.85 1.00
N ILE A 83 -5.38 4.41 0.68
CA ILE A 83 -4.11 3.71 0.74
C ILE A 83 -3.51 3.87 2.13
N SER A 84 -3.21 2.73 2.76
CA SER A 84 -2.61 2.61 4.09
C SER A 84 -1.16 2.12 4.06
N ASP A 85 -0.70 1.62 2.91
CA ASP A 85 0.65 1.09 2.72
C ASP A 85 1.47 1.97 1.79
N SER A 86 2.74 2.24 2.13
CA SER A 86 3.67 2.98 1.28
C SER A 86 5.04 2.26 1.29
N PRO A 87 5.61 1.98 0.11
CA PRO A 87 5.03 2.17 -1.22
C PRO A 87 3.92 1.15 -1.53
N ASN A 88 2.92 1.58 -2.29
CA ASN A 88 1.87 0.70 -2.80
C ASN A 88 2.10 0.48 -4.31
N TYR A 89 2.72 -0.64 -4.67
CA TYR A 89 3.16 -0.89 -6.05
C TYR A 89 2.01 -0.99 -7.06
N THR A 90 0.81 -1.37 -6.64
CA THR A 90 -0.35 -1.46 -7.52
C THR A 90 -0.80 -0.11 -8.07
N THR A 91 -0.43 0.99 -7.41
CA THR A 91 -0.72 2.36 -7.90
C THR A 91 0.05 2.73 -9.17
N TYR A 92 1.08 1.97 -9.52
CA TYR A 92 1.83 2.15 -10.77
C TYR A 92 1.22 1.41 -11.97
N SER A 93 0.02 0.89 -11.83
CA SER A 93 -0.79 0.38 -12.95
C SER A 93 -1.28 1.52 -13.84
N GLU A 94 -1.40 1.27 -15.15
CA GLU A 94 -2.00 2.23 -16.10
C GLU A 94 -3.41 2.66 -15.70
N MET A 95 -4.13 1.79 -15.01
CA MET A 95 -5.49 2.07 -14.52
C MET A 95 -5.54 3.19 -13.48
N ILE A 96 -4.41 3.65 -12.93
CA ILE A 96 -4.35 4.80 -12.01
C ILE A 96 -4.89 6.09 -12.67
N HIS A 97 -4.78 6.20 -14.00
CA HIS A 97 -5.25 7.35 -14.78
C HIS A 97 -6.77 7.32 -15.05
N SER A 98 -7.49 6.30 -14.61
CA SER A 98 -8.94 6.22 -14.82
C SER A 98 -9.66 7.44 -14.24
N PRO A 99 -10.57 8.08 -15.02
CA PRO A 99 -11.34 9.24 -14.54
C PRO A 99 -12.34 8.88 -13.44
N TYR A 100 -12.60 7.60 -13.23
CA TYR A 100 -13.50 7.11 -12.19
C TYR A 100 -12.80 6.82 -10.86
N ASN A 101 -11.46 6.90 -10.81
CA ASN A 101 -10.70 6.74 -9.58
C ASN A 101 -10.79 7.98 -8.70
N TYR A 102 -10.81 7.74 -7.38
CA TYR A 102 -10.65 8.72 -6.31
C TYR A 102 -9.73 8.08 -5.26
N ILE A 103 -8.44 8.40 -5.33
CA ILE A 103 -7.41 7.75 -4.53
C ILE A 103 -6.95 8.68 -3.41
N PHE A 104 -7.07 8.21 -2.18
CA PHE A 104 -6.62 8.91 -0.99
C PHE A 104 -5.38 8.20 -0.45
N HIS A 105 -4.27 8.92 -0.34
CA HIS A 105 -2.99 8.38 0.09
C HIS A 105 -2.42 9.19 1.25
N PHE A 106 -1.92 8.50 2.28
CA PHE A 106 -1.38 9.19 3.46
C PHE A 106 0.02 9.77 3.22
N ASP A 107 0.78 9.21 2.29
CA ASP A 107 2.11 9.67 1.94
C ASP A 107 2.02 10.79 0.90
N LYS A 108 2.38 12.00 1.34
CA LYS A 108 2.35 13.19 0.50
C LYS A 108 3.30 13.09 -0.69
N LYS A 109 4.47 12.45 -0.50
CA LYS A 109 5.46 12.30 -1.57
C LYS A 109 4.95 11.38 -2.68
N GLU A 110 4.30 10.27 -2.30
CA GLU A 110 3.66 9.38 -3.27
C GLU A 110 2.51 10.08 -4.03
N VAL A 111 1.73 10.94 -3.36
CA VAL A 111 0.72 11.77 -4.06
C VAL A 111 1.36 12.66 -5.11
N GLU A 112 2.47 13.33 -4.79
CA GLU A 112 3.20 14.17 -5.73
C GLU A 112 3.76 13.35 -6.89
N ASN A 113 4.35 12.18 -6.62
CA ASN A 113 4.87 11.26 -7.60
C ASN A 113 3.77 10.79 -8.57
N LEU A 114 2.65 10.29 -8.06
CA LEU A 114 1.54 9.82 -8.88
C LEU A 114 0.91 10.93 -9.72
N ARG A 115 0.76 12.13 -9.16
CA ARG A 115 0.28 13.30 -9.92
C ARG A 115 1.23 13.68 -11.03
N SER A 116 2.54 13.56 -10.85
CA SER A 116 3.53 13.84 -11.88
C SER A 116 3.43 12.93 -13.10
N THR A 117 2.88 11.71 -12.94
CA THR A 117 2.57 10.79 -14.05
C THR A 117 1.32 11.18 -14.84
N GLY A 118 0.56 12.19 -14.38
CA GLY A 118 -0.69 12.64 -15.00
C GLY A 118 -1.97 12.07 -14.33
N ALA A 119 -1.86 11.31 -13.25
CA ALA A 119 -3.02 10.84 -12.49
C ALA A 119 -3.72 12.05 -11.81
N LYS A 120 -5.04 12.21 -12.04
CA LYS A 120 -5.75 13.45 -11.66
C LYS A 120 -6.39 13.41 -10.28
N ASN A 121 -7.04 12.31 -9.95
CA ASN A 121 -7.86 12.21 -8.75
C ASN A 121 -7.10 11.50 -7.61
N ILE A 122 -5.91 11.99 -7.31
CA ILE A 122 -5.06 11.52 -6.21
C ILE A 122 -5.01 12.61 -5.14
N PHE A 123 -5.36 12.27 -3.91
CA PHE A 123 -5.49 13.22 -2.80
C PHE A 123 -4.64 12.79 -1.62
N HIS A 124 -3.96 13.75 -0.99
CA HIS A 124 -3.32 13.52 0.29
C HIS A 124 -4.37 13.49 1.40
N MET A 125 -4.45 12.38 2.12
CA MET A 125 -5.32 12.22 3.28
C MET A 125 -4.61 11.35 4.32
N PRO A 126 -4.27 11.89 5.48
CA PRO A 126 -3.66 11.12 6.57
C PRO A 126 -4.52 9.95 7.01
N LEU A 127 -3.88 8.93 7.57
CA LEU A 127 -4.60 7.85 8.24
C LEU A 127 -5.35 8.39 9.46
N ALA A 128 -6.45 7.75 9.79
CA ALA A 128 -7.33 8.14 10.89
C ALA A 128 -7.41 7.04 11.95
N VAL A 129 -7.87 7.38 13.12
CA VAL A 129 -8.16 6.46 14.20
C VAL A 129 -9.60 6.63 14.68
N ASN A 130 -10.27 5.52 14.95
CA ASN A 130 -11.59 5.54 15.60
C ASN A 130 -11.44 5.90 17.08
N THR A 131 -11.49 7.20 17.38
CA THR A 131 -11.29 7.71 18.74
C THR A 131 -12.35 7.21 19.71
N LYS A 132 -13.60 7.05 19.29
CA LYS A 132 -14.69 6.53 20.13
C LYS A 132 -14.41 5.09 20.57
N ARG A 133 -14.02 4.22 19.63
CA ARG A 133 -13.68 2.84 19.95
C ARG A 133 -12.46 2.74 20.87
N VAL A 134 -11.41 3.47 20.56
CA VAL A 134 -10.17 3.47 21.37
C VAL A 134 -10.45 3.96 22.78
N THR A 135 -11.19 5.07 22.95
CA THR A 135 -11.57 5.59 24.27
C THR A 135 -12.37 4.55 25.06
N LYS A 136 -13.38 3.94 24.44
CA LYS A 136 -14.18 2.89 25.08
C LYS A 136 -13.33 1.71 25.50
N GLN A 137 -12.38 1.26 24.65
CA GLN A 137 -11.45 0.19 25.00
C GLN A 137 -10.56 0.54 26.18
N ILE A 138 -10.06 1.77 26.26
CA ILE A 138 -9.25 2.25 27.38
C ILE A 138 -10.07 2.27 28.68
N GLU A 139 -11.31 2.72 28.63
CA GLU A 139 -12.21 2.82 29.78
C GLU A 139 -12.63 1.45 30.31
N THR A 140 -12.91 0.52 29.41
CA THR A 140 -13.39 -0.83 29.74
C THR A 140 -12.27 -1.86 29.97
N SER A 141 -11.02 -1.48 29.65
CA SER A 141 -9.87 -2.37 29.79
C SER A 141 -9.60 -2.71 31.25
N LYS A 142 -9.50 -4.04 31.54
CA LYS A 142 -9.04 -4.56 32.82
C LYS A 142 -7.51 -4.60 32.95
N ILE A 143 -6.79 -4.10 31.93
CA ILE A 143 -5.32 -4.08 31.93
C ILE A 143 -4.83 -3.15 33.03
N GLN A 144 -3.86 -3.61 33.82
CA GLN A 144 -3.21 -2.78 34.83
C GLN A 144 -2.44 -1.65 34.13
N LYS A 145 -3.03 -0.45 34.09
CA LYS A 145 -2.50 0.71 33.38
C LYS A 145 -1.03 1.03 33.73
N ASN A 146 -0.61 0.73 34.97
CA ASN A 146 0.76 1.00 35.41
C ASN A 146 1.80 0.00 34.88
N LYS A 147 1.40 -1.21 34.49
CA LYS A 147 2.32 -2.24 33.99
C LYS A 147 2.97 -1.87 32.65
N TYR A 148 2.26 -1.10 31.83
CA TYR A 148 2.68 -0.73 30.47
C TYR A 148 2.88 0.78 30.32
N LYS A 149 2.95 1.52 31.46
CA LYS A 149 3.20 2.94 31.43
C LYS A 149 4.63 3.22 30.97
N ALA A 150 4.79 4.04 29.94
CA ALA A 150 6.06 4.52 29.44
C ALA A 150 5.91 5.96 28.96
N ASP A 151 6.96 6.76 29.05
CA ASP A 151 6.96 8.12 28.52
C ASP A 151 6.95 8.11 26.99
N VAL A 152 7.66 7.14 26.39
CA VAL A 152 7.67 6.87 24.96
C VAL A 152 7.51 5.38 24.75
N SER A 153 6.64 4.95 23.83
CA SER A 153 6.45 3.55 23.49
C SER A 153 6.42 3.37 21.98
N PHE A 154 6.97 2.24 21.53
CA PHE A 154 6.88 1.78 20.15
C PHE A 154 6.28 0.37 20.15
N LEU A 155 5.27 0.18 19.32
CA LEU A 155 4.68 -1.13 19.08
C LEU A 155 4.79 -1.44 17.58
N GLY A 156 5.62 -2.41 17.23
CA GLY A 156 5.87 -2.78 15.85
C GLY A 156 6.76 -4.01 15.72
N SER A 157 7.00 -4.43 14.49
CA SER A 157 7.97 -5.47 14.16
C SER A 157 9.34 -4.84 13.89
N LEU A 158 10.40 -5.54 14.27
CA LEU A 158 11.77 -5.16 13.88
C LEU A 158 12.04 -5.44 12.39
N TYR A 159 11.21 -6.24 11.73
CA TYR A 159 11.36 -6.65 10.32
C TYR A 159 12.68 -7.36 9.97
N SER A 160 13.48 -7.73 10.96
CA SER A 160 14.80 -8.37 10.77
C SER A 160 14.78 -9.67 9.94
N ASP A 161 13.63 -10.35 9.90
CA ASP A 161 13.38 -11.52 9.06
C ASP A 161 12.95 -11.17 7.61
N ARG A 162 12.74 -9.89 7.31
CA ARG A 162 12.28 -9.36 6.03
C ARG A 162 13.34 -8.59 5.27
N ASP A 163 14.61 -8.80 5.59
CA ASP A 163 15.71 -8.26 4.78
C ASP A 163 15.74 -8.99 3.43
N PHE A 164 15.16 -8.32 2.43
CA PHE A 164 15.06 -8.88 1.09
C PHE A 164 16.37 -8.78 0.33
N PHE A 165 17.18 -7.74 0.60
CA PHE A 165 18.44 -7.55 -0.11
C PHE A 165 19.43 -8.67 0.23
N ASP A 166 19.59 -9.00 1.49
CA ASP A 166 20.48 -10.08 1.94
C ASP A 166 20.05 -11.48 1.46
N LYS A 167 18.79 -11.63 1.09
CA LYS A 167 18.23 -12.88 0.58
C LYS A 167 18.40 -13.06 -0.95
N ILE A 168 18.92 -12.06 -1.64
CA ILE A 168 19.21 -12.16 -3.07
C ILE A 168 20.34 -13.16 -3.26
N SER A 169 20.06 -14.26 -3.98
CA SER A 169 21.05 -15.29 -4.27
C SER A 169 22.18 -14.73 -5.16
N GLY A 170 23.42 -14.96 -4.79
CA GLY A 170 24.59 -14.50 -5.56
C GLY A 170 25.12 -13.11 -5.19
N ILE A 171 24.49 -12.42 -4.26
CA ILE A 171 25.06 -11.18 -3.68
C ILE A 171 26.39 -11.51 -3.00
N ASN A 172 27.45 -10.80 -3.36
CA ASN A 172 28.77 -10.96 -2.77
C ASN A 172 29.01 -9.98 -1.61
N ASP A 173 30.08 -10.23 -0.83
CA ASP A 173 30.41 -9.42 0.36
C ASP A 173 30.69 -7.94 0.04
N TYR A 174 31.23 -7.64 -1.14
CA TYR A 174 31.41 -6.26 -1.59
C TYR A 174 30.08 -5.55 -1.78
N GLN A 175 29.13 -6.20 -2.44
CA GLN A 175 27.80 -5.64 -2.68
C GLN A 175 27.04 -5.42 -1.37
N LYS A 176 27.11 -6.37 -0.44
CA LYS A 176 26.53 -6.23 0.91
C LYS A 176 27.17 -5.07 1.66
N GLY A 177 28.48 -5.06 1.78
CA GLY A 177 29.20 -4.01 2.49
C GLY A 177 28.99 -2.61 1.90
N PHE A 178 28.80 -2.52 0.58
CA PHE A 178 28.52 -1.25 -0.08
C PHE A 178 27.12 -0.73 0.27
N VAL A 179 26.08 -1.60 0.21
CA VAL A 179 24.71 -1.23 0.62
C VAL A 179 24.67 -0.88 2.10
N ASP A 180 25.32 -1.65 2.97
CA ASP A 180 25.43 -1.34 4.40
C ASP A 180 26.05 0.04 4.66
N ALA A 181 27.08 0.40 3.91
CA ALA A 181 27.72 1.70 4.04
C ALA A 181 26.79 2.84 3.62
N VAL A 182 26.04 2.66 2.52
CA VAL A 182 25.04 3.63 2.04
C VAL A 182 23.91 3.77 3.05
N ILE A 183 23.40 2.66 3.59
CA ILE A 183 22.35 2.66 4.62
C ILE A 183 22.86 3.39 5.88
N LYS A 184 24.06 3.10 6.35
CA LYS A 184 24.66 3.80 7.51
C LYS A 184 24.83 5.30 7.26
N ALA A 185 25.21 5.69 6.05
CA ALA A 185 25.26 7.10 5.67
C ALA A 185 23.88 7.74 5.68
N GLN A 186 22.87 7.07 5.12
CA GLN A 186 21.48 7.55 5.13
C GLN A 186 20.95 7.80 6.55
N LEU A 187 21.33 6.96 7.53
CA LEU A 187 20.93 7.15 8.95
C LEU A 187 21.44 8.47 9.55
N LEU A 188 22.55 8.99 9.04
CA LEU A 188 23.16 10.24 9.51
C LEU A 188 22.56 11.48 8.82
N PHE A 189 21.87 11.30 7.68
CA PHE A 189 21.34 12.40 6.89
C PHE A 189 19.82 12.30 6.81
N GLN A 190 19.13 13.30 7.32
CA GLN A 190 17.68 13.41 7.26
C GLN A 190 17.26 14.41 6.18
N GLY A 191 16.09 14.17 5.56
CA GLY A 191 15.49 15.08 4.61
C GLY A 191 16.00 14.96 3.16
N CYS A 192 16.90 14.01 2.87
CA CYS A 192 17.30 13.65 1.51
C CYS A 192 17.38 12.13 1.35
N ASP A 193 17.23 11.63 0.12
CA ASP A 193 17.35 10.23 -0.23
C ASP A 193 18.77 9.96 -0.80
N LEU A 194 19.68 9.58 0.09
CA LEU A 194 21.05 9.23 -0.31
C LEU A 194 21.13 7.87 -1.00
N ILE A 195 20.20 6.97 -0.78
CA ILE A 195 20.26 5.60 -1.31
C ILE A 195 20.26 5.65 -2.84
N GLU A 196 19.37 6.42 -3.44
CA GLU A 196 19.29 6.56 -4.88
C GLU A 196 20.51 7.28 -5.46
N GLU A 197 20.99 8.35 -4.80
CA GLU A 197 22.10 9.15 -5.28
C GLU A 197 23.46 8.45 -5.11
N ALA A 198 23.62 7.65 -4.05
CA ALA A 198 24.90 7.01 -3.71
C ALA A 198 25.15 5.68 -4.45
N LEU A 199 24.10 5.04 -4.99
CA LEU A 199 24.24 3.77 -5.70
C LEU A 199 24.55 4.00 -7.18
N PRO A 200 25.79 3.68 -7.66
CA PRO A 200 26.12 3.85 -9.06
C PRO A 200 25.28 2.95 -9.95
N LYS A 201 24.94 3.43 -11.15
CA LYS A 201 24.15 2.65 -12.11
C LYS A 201 24.75 1.27 -12.41
N SER A 202 26.10 1.19 -12.53
CA SER A 202 26.80 -0.08 -12.72
C SER A 202 26.62 -1.06 -11.56
N PHE A 203 26.50 -0.55 -10.33
CA PHE A 203 26.18 -1.37 -9.17
C PHE A 203 24.76 -1.93 -9.27
N ILE A 204 23.78 -1.06 -9.52
CA ILE A 204 22.38 -1.43 -9.70
C ILE A 204 22.24 -2.49 -10.80
N GLU A 205 22.83 -2.27 -11.97
CA GLU A 205 22.84 -3.23 -13.08
C GLU A 205 23.47 -4.58 -12.70
N SER A 206 24.50 -4.57 -11.85
CA SER A 206 25.17 -5.80 -11.39
C SER A 206 24.26 -6.63 -10.48
N VAL A 207 23.46 -5.98 -9.63
CA VAL A 207 22.50 -6.64 -8.74
C VAL A 207 21.28 -7.11 -9.51
N LEU A 208 20.78 -6.31 -10.44
CA LEU A 208 19.62 -6.68 -11.28
C LEU A 208 19.85 -7.94 -12.12
N LYS A 209 21.11 -8.27 -12.45
CA LYS A 209 21.44 -9.55 -13.11
C LYS A 209 21.23 -10.78 -12.21
N LEU A 210 21.12 -10.59 -10.92
CA LEU A 210 20.93 -11.66 -9.93
C LEU A 210 19.46 -11.86 -9.53
N VAL A 211 18.58 -10.94 -9.93
CA VAL A 211 17.18 -10.90 -9.49
C VAL A 211 16.26 -10.95 -10.72
N ASP A 212 15.22 -11.76 -10.62
CA ASP A 212 14.08 -11.71 -11.52
C ASP A 212 12.87 -11.24 -10.72
N PHE A 213 12.53 -9.97 -10.87
CA PHE A 213 11.31 -9.42 -10.28
C PHE A 213 10.13 -9.79 -11.17
N ASN A 214 9.53 -10.94 -10.89
CA ASN A 214 8.35 -11.41 -11.61
C ASN A 214 7.12 -10.54 -11.27
N MET A 215 7.16 -9.26 -11.71
CA MET A 215 6.06 -8.32 -11.54
C MET A 215 5.04 -8.50 -12.66
N ASP A 216 3.77 -8.25 -12.32
CA ASP A 216 2.70 -8.23 -13.31
C ASP A 216 3.00 -7.15 -14.37
N SER A 217 2.93 -7.52 -15.65
CA SER A 217 3.29 -6.64 -16.79
C SER A 217 2.46 -5.36 -16.88
N GLU A 218 1.32 -5.30 -16.22
CA GLU A 218 0.49 -4.09 -16.14
C GLU A 218 0.99 -3.11 -15.06
N ILE A 219 1.94 -3.51 -14.20
CA ILE A 219 2.58 -2.63 -13.22
C ILE A 219 3.81 -1.99 -13.86
N LYS A 220 3.76 -0.68 -14.09
CA LYS A 220 4.81 0.10 -14.77
C LYS A 220 5.88 0.59 -13.79
N LEU A 221 6.46 -0.32 -13.04
CA LEU A 221 7.64 -0.07 -12.23
C LEU A 221 8.87 -0.68 -12.89
N SER A 222 9.97 0.07 -12.92
CA SER A 222 11.25 -0.49 -13.35
C SER A 222 11.82 -1.40 -12.26
N ASP A 223 12.56 -2.42 -12.65
CA ASP A 223 13.29 -3.30 -11.73
C ASP A 223 14.25 -2.51 -10.85
N GLU A 224 14.85 -1.44 -11.39
CA GLU A 224 15.68 -0.50 -10.65
C GLU A 224 14.92 0.14 -9.49
N LYS A 225 13.71 0.65 -9.72
CA LYS A 225 12.88 1.25 -8.67
C LYS A 225 12.51 0.22 -7.59
N ILE A 226 12.18 -1.00 -8.01
CA ILE A 226 11.86 -2.09 -7.08
C ILE A 226 13.10 -2.43 -6.23
N LEU A 227 14.28 -2.53 -6.84
CA LEU A 227 15.54 -2.79 -6.11
C LEU A 227 15.85 -1.69 -5.10
N LEU A 228 15.74 -0.42 -5.50
CA LEU A 228 15.95 0.71 -4.60
C LEU A 228 14.98 0.69 -3.41
N ASP A 229 13.72 0.36 -3.64
CA ASP A 229 12.73 0.25 -2.57
C ASP A 229 12.99 -0.95 -1.66
N LEU A 230 13.54 -2.05 -2.17
CA LEU A 230 13.98 -3.18 -1.34
C LEU A 230 15.17 -2.78 -0.45
N ILE A 231 16.13 -2.05 -0.98
CA ILE A 231 17.26 -1.52 -0.20
C ILE A 231 16.76 -0.53 0.85
N ARG A 232 15.81 0.35 0.52
CA ARG A 232 15.16 1.24 1.51
C ARG A 232 14.46 0.48 2.63
N LYS A 233 13.85 -0.66 2.32
CA LYS A 233 13.22 -1.52 3.34
C LYS A 233 14.23 -2.18 4.25
N SER A 234 15.42 -2.52 3.77
CA SER A 234 16.52 -3.05 4.59
C SER A 234 17.05 -2.00 5.58
N TYR A 235 16.82 -0.72 5.34
CA TYR A 235 17.17 0.40 6.21
C TYR A 235 16.33 0.49 7.49
N ILE A 236 15.13 -0.10 7.49
CA ILE A 236 14.20 -0.05 8.64
C ILE A 236 14.57 -1.11 9.70
N ASN A 237 15.51 -1.98 9.39
CA ASN A 237 16.04 -3.01 10.29
C ASN A 237 17.28 -2.47 11.01
#